data_7d7d657ed5160065fc0ddea634efe586
#
_entry.id   7d7d657ed5160065fc0ddea634efe586
#
_cell.length_a   1.000
_cell.length_b   1.000
_cell.length_c   1.000
_cell.angle_alpha   90.00
_cell.angle_beta   90.00
_cell.angle_gamma   90.00
#
_symmetry.space_group_name_H-M   'P 1'
#
loop_
_entity.id
_entity.type
_entity.pdbx_description
1 polymer ?
#
loop_
_entity_poly.entity_id
_entity_poly.type
_entity_poly.pdbx_seq_one_letter_code
_entity_poly.pdbx_strand_id
1 'polypeptide(L)'
;MTSSTTFSIPMPGTMGSAKITFGNFNNADFGLERIGIIGLGFVGSAINDTMNWQTATVIMDPAKGHNATYHELSNCSGIFICVPSPQSEDGTCDTSILEGVLANLKDYTGVIISKCTAPPDVYTRLNAEYPNLVHAPEFLTAARASKDYADGKFAFIGGSVGAYQREAERIIRLGQQQLEKVYHCTIAEAALSKYAINSFMATKVTFMNELYAVAQAAGIDYNNIAHMIKVDPRIGNSHMQVPGPDGNLGFGGHCLPKDMSALLKYAEGIGAQMNVLDAAVKKNTILRLTEPK
;
A
#
# COMPACT_ATOMS: atom_id res chain seq x y z
N MET A 1 -26.82 9.30 21.70
CA MET A 1 -25.41 9.78 21.59
C MET A 1 -25.32 10.53 20.27
N THR A 2 -25.03 11.82 20.31
CA THR A 2 -25.01 12.70 19.13
C THR A 2 -23.68 12.47 18.39
N SER A 3 -23.74 11.88 17.21
CA SER A 3 -22.56 11.76 16.34
C SER A 3 -22.34 13.08 15.60
N SER A 4 -21.22 13.74 15.84
CA SER A 4 -20.80 14.87 15.04
C SER A 4 -20.02 14.36 13.81
N THR A 5 -20.37 14.86 12.62
CA THR A 5 -19.64 14.54 11.38
C THR A 5 -18.66 15.68 11.09
N THR A 6 -17.37 15.35 10.95
CA THR A 6 -16.31 16.32 10.64
C THR A 6 -15.93 16.20 9.15
N PHE A 7 -15.97 17.32 8.42
CA PHE A 7 -15.54 17.41 7.04
C PHE A 7 -14.19 18.12 6.96
N SER A 8 -13.28 17.62 6.12
CA SER A 8 -12.05 18.32 5.75
C SER A 8 -12.27 19.01 4.40
N ILE A 9 -12.26 20.33 4.38
CA ILE A 9 -12.39 21.11 3.15
C ILE A 9 -11.02 21.64 2.76
N PRO A 10 -10.49 21.34 1.57
CA PRO A 10 -9.25 21.93 1.09
C PRO A 10 -9.39 23.44 0.97
N MET A 11 -8.46 24.21 1.52
CA MET A 11 -8.43 25.66 1.37
C MET A 11 -7.77 26.04 0.04
N PRO A 12 -8.41 26.86 -0.80
CA PRO A 12 -7.79 27.31 -2.05
C PRO A 12 -6.45 28.02 -1.80
N GLY A 13 -5.36 27.50 -2.40
CA GLY A 13 -4.03 28.14 -2.35
C GLY A 13 -3.18 27.81 -1.12
N THR A 14 -3.56 26.88 -0.26
CA THR A 14 -2.75 26.41 0.88
C THR A 14 -2.66 24.89 0.92
N MET A 15 -1.60 24.34 1.52
CA MET A 15 -1.47 22.89 1.80
C MET A 15 -2.26 22.47 3.05
N GLY A 16 -3.22 23.27 3.51
CA GLY A 16 -4.03 23.02 4.70
C GLY A 16 -5.51 22.71 4.37
N SER A 17 -6.11 21.84 5.16
CA SER A 17 -7.57 21.62 5.16
C SER A 17 -8.21 22.27 6.39
N ALA A 18 -9.34 22.95 6.20
CA ALA A 18 -10.20 23.40 7.31
C ALA A 18 -11.09 22.23 7.73
N LYS A 19 -11.10 21.90 9.01
CA LYS A 19 -12.06 20.94 9.59
C LYS A 19 -13.33 21.69 10.00
N ILE A 20 -14.45 21.40 9.35
CA ILE A 20 -15.76 21.93 9.73
C ILE A 20 -16.53 20.79 10.38
N THR A 21 -16.90 20.94 11.65
CA THR A 21 -17.73 19.99 12.38
C THR A 21 -19.17 20.52 12.37
N PHE A 22 -20.07 19.78 11.76
CA PHE A 22 -21.50 20.07 11.79
C PHE A 22 -22.17 19.14 12.80
N GLY A 23 -22.98 19.69 13.67
CA GLY A 23 -23.86 18.92 14.53
C GLY A 23 -25.06 18.38 13.73
N ASN A 24 -25.33 17.07 13.81
CA ASN A 24 -26.57 16.40 13.41
C ASN A 24 -27.10 16.64 11.98
N PHE A 25 -26.25 16.71 10.95
CA PHE A 25 -26.69 16.59 9.55
C PHE A 25 -26.48 15.15 9.06
N ASN A 26 -27.48 14.56 8.40
CA ASN A 26 -27.31 13.33 7.67
C ASN A 26 -26.54 13.63 6.37
N ASN A 27 -25.48 12.89 6.09
CA ASN A 27 -24.68 13.02 4.86
C ASN A 27 -25.51 12.85 3.57
N ALA A 28 -26.68 12.19 3.67
CA ALA A 28 -27.66 12.08 2.58
C ALA A 28 -28.23 13.44 2.13
N ASP A 29 -28.23 14.45 3.01
CA ASP A 29 -28.79 15.78 2.70
C ASP A 29 -27.92 16.58 1.72
N PHE A 30 -26.65 16.20 1.52
CA PHE A 30 -25.71 16.87 0.61
C PHE A 30 -25.41 16.09 -0.67
N GLY A 31 -26.01 14.91 -0.87
CA GLY A 31 -25.71 14.05 -2.04
C GLY A 31 -24.26 13.55 -2.11
N LEU A 32 -23.55 13.51 -0.98
CA LEU A 32 -22.17 13.05 -0.92
C LEU A 32 -22.10 11.54 -1.09
N GLU A 33 -21.14 11.09 -1.89
CA GLU A 33 -20.82 9.68 -1.99
C GLU A 33 -20.14 9.18 -0.71
N ARG A 34 -20.58 8.04 -0.17
CA ARG A 34 -20.06 7.47 1.06
C ARG A 34 -19.05 6.38 0.72
N ILE A 35 -17.83 6.50 1.22
CA ILE A 35 -16.74 5.50 1.04
C ILE A 35 -16.28 5.01 2.42
N GLY A 36 -16.29 3.68 2.60
CA GLY A 36 -15.81 3.03 3.80
C GLY A 36 -14.28 2.92 3.82
N ILE A 37 -13.66 3.08 5.00
CA ILE A 37 -12.23 2.82 5.21
C ILE A 37 -12.09 2.01 6.49
N ILE A 38 -11.57 0.78 6.38
CA ILE A 38 -11.26 -0.09 7.52
C ILE A 38 -9.74 -0.12 7.73
N GLY A 39 -9.28 0.39 8.87
CA GLY A 39 -7.87 0.62 9.18
C GLY A 39 -7.38 1.99 8.71
N LEU A 40 -7.01 2.84 9.68
CA LEU A 40 -6.53 4.21 9.45
C LEU A 40 -5.01 4.31 9.70
N GLY A 41 -4.24 3.30 9.25
CA GLY A 41 -2.78 3.32 9.18
C GLY A 41 -2.29 4.36 8.16
N PHE A 42 -1.01 4.31 7.75
CA PHE A 42 -0.49 5.29 6.78
C PHE A 42 -1.22 5.23 5.42
N VAL A 43 -1.66 4.03 4.97
CA VAL A 43 -2.42 3.86 3.72
C VAL A 43 -3.84 4.39 3.85
N GLY A 44 -4.58 3.97 4.88
CA GLY A 44 -5.95 4.43 5.10
C GLY A 44 -6.03 5.94 5.36
N SER A 45 -5.06 6.51 6.08
CA SER A 45 -4.96 7.96 6.27
C SER A 45 -4.70 8.67 4.93
N ALA A 46 -3.78 8.16 4.11
CA ALA A 46 -3.50 8.74 2.80
C ALA A 46 -4.73 8.76 1.89
N ILE A 47 -5.51 7.67 1.89
CA ILE A 47 -6.78 7.60 1.15
C ILE A 47 -7.76 8.63 1.68
N ASN A 48 -7.97 8.67 3.00
CA ASN A 48 -8.90 9.62 3.62
C ASN A 48 -8.54 11.08 3.34
N ASP A 49 -7.25 11.42 3.40
CA ASP A 49 -6.76 12.79 3.24
C ASP A 49 -6.89 13.30 1.80
N THR A 50 -6.95 12.39 0.83
CA THR A 50 -6.94 12.73 -0.60
C THR A 50 -8.30 12.61 -1.28
N MET A 51 -9.32 12.04 -0.60
CA MET A 51 -10.67 11.97 -1.14
C MET A 51 -11.19 13.37 -1.50
N ASN A 52 -11.86 13.47 -2.62
CA ASN A 52 -12.39 14.75 -3.08
C ASN A 52 -13.55 15.26 -2.19
N TRP A 53 -13.91 16.53 -2.33
CA TRP A 53 -14.90 17.21 -1.50
C TRP A 53 -16.34 16.66 -1.64
N GLN A 54 -16.61 15.85 -2.67
CA GLN A 54 -17.91 15.20 -2.89
C GLN A 54 -18.03 13.86 -2.16
N THR A 55 -17.01 13.48 -1.40
CA THR A 55 -16.90 12.17 -0.74
C THR A 55 -16.97 12.34 0.77
N ALA A 56 -17.84 11.56 1.41
CA ALA A 56 -17.88 11.40 2.86
C ALA A 56 -17.23 10.04 3.24
N THR A 57 -16.22 10.06 4.09
CA THR A 57 -15.58 8.82 4.55
C THR A 57 -16.23 8.28 5.81
N VAL A 58 -16.48 6.97 5.86
CA VAL A 58 -16.98 6.22 7.01
C VAL A 58 -15.82 5.34 7.51
N ILE A 59 -15.25 5.68 8.67
CA ILE A 59 -13.98 5.11 9.11
C ILE A 59 -14.18 4.16 10.28
N MET A 60 -13.63 2.95 10.16
CA MET A 60 -13.52 1.97 11.23
C MET A 60 -12.05 1.72 11.57
N ASP A 61 -11.59 2.28 12.68
CA ASP A 61 -10.31 2.00 13.33
C ASP A 61 -10.45 2.29 14.82
N PRO A 62 -10.93 1.32 15.61
CA PRO A 62 -11.18 1.52 17.04
C PRO A 62 -9.94 1.95 17.82
N ALA A 63 -8.75 1.49 17.42
CA ALA A 63 -7.49 1.86 18.06
C ALA A 63 -7.18 3.36 17.92
N LYS A 64 -7.78 4.03 16.93
CA LYS A 64 -7.66 5.48 16.69
C LYS A 64 -8.94 6.25 17.03
N GLY A 65 -9.89 5.62 17.69
CA GLY A 65 -11.14 6.25 18.12
C GLY A 65 -12.20 6.39 17.02
N HIS A 66 -12.01 5.75 15.85
CA HIS A 66 -12.99 5.71 14.77
C HIS A 66 -13.84 4.43 14.86
N ASN A 67 -15.08 4.57 15.36
CA ASN A 67 -15.92 3.46 15.78
C ASN A 67 -17.11 3.22 14.85
N ALA A 68 -16.96 3.48 13.53
CA ALA A 68 -17.99 3.08 12.59
C ALA A 68 -18.24 1.56 12.67
N THR A 69 -19.50 1.18 12.51
CA THR A 69 -19.93 -0.22 12.54
C THR A 69 -19.99 -0.80 11.13
N TYR A 70 -20.00 -2.14 11.02
CA TYR A 70 -20.23 -2.81 9.73
C TYR A 70 -21.58 -2.45 9.11
N HIS A 71 -22.59 -2.16 9.94
CA HIS A 71 -23.89 -1.66 9.46
C HIS A 71 -23.77 -0.27 8.80
N GLU A 72 -22.97 0.64 9.35
CA GLU A 72 -22.73 1.95 8.73
C GLU A 72 -21.91 1.81 7.44
N LEU A 73 -20.92 0.90 7.42
CA LEU A 73 -20.12 0.58 6.26
C LEU A 73 -20.94 -0.07 5.13
N SER A 74 -22.00 -0.83 5.45
CA SER A 74 -22.86 -1.46 4.43
C SER A 74 -23.63 -0.45 3.57
N ASN A 75 -23.71 0.83 4.00
CA ASN A 75 -24.32 1.92 3.25
C ASN A 75 -23.29 2.73 2.41
N CYS A 76 -22.07 2.24 2.25
CA CYS A 76 -21.05 2.86 1.41
C CYS A 76 -21.08 2.30 0.00
N SER A 77 -20.71 3.11 -1.00
CA SER A 77 -20.60 2.67 -2.41
C SER A 77 -19.45 1.68 -2.59
N GLY A 78 -18.38 1.80 -1.80
CA GLY A 78 -17.26 0.89 -1.74
C GLY A 78 -16.52 1.00 -0.43
N ILE A 79 -15.74 -0.02 -0.10
CA ILE A 79 -14.99 -0.12 1.16
C ILE A 79 -13.54 -0.42 0.87
N PHE A 80 -12.63 0.44 1.35
CA PHE A 80 -11.20 0.15 1.41
C PHE A 80 -10.86 -0.65 2.66
N ILE A 81 -10.09 -1.73 2.50
CA ILE A 81 -9.48 -2.46 3.61
C ILE A 81 -7.98 -2.13 3.63
N CYS A 82 -7.55 -1.47 4.70
CA CYS A 82 -6.18 -0.98 4.91
C CYS A 82 -5.60 -1.50 6.24
N VAL A 83 -6.00 -2.70 6.64
CA VAL A 83 -5.54 -3.33 7.88
C VAL A 83 -4.12 -3.89 7.72
N PRO A 84 -3.35 -4.05 8.81
CA PRO A 84 -2.04 -4.65 8.73
C PRO A 84 -2.10 -6.13 8.33
N SER A 85 -1.03 -6.57 7.65
CA SER A 85 -0.74 -7.98 7.36
C SER A 85 0.70 -8.25 7.82
N PRO A 86 0.91 -8.55 9.11
CA PRO A 86 2.23 -8.71 9.69
C PRO A 86 2.92 -9.99 9.19
N GLN A 87 4.22 -10.07 9.43
CA GLN A 87 4.98 -11.30 9.22
C GLN A 87 4.74 -12.24 10.40
N SER A 88 4.44 -13.51 10.11
CA SER A 88 4.39 -14.60 11.08
C SER A 88 5.81 -15.04 11.49
N GLU A 89 5.93 -15.80 12.57
CA GLU A 89 7.22 -16.30 13.08
C GLU A 89 7.98 -17.17 12.05
N ASP A 90 7.25 -17.90 11.20
CA ASP A 90 7.82 -18.73 10.13
C ASP A 90 8.20 -17.95 8.88
N GLY A 91 7.97 -16.63 8.86
CA GLY A 91 8.27 -15.74 7.75
C GLY A 91 7.14 -15.58 6.73
N THR A 92 6.02 -16.26 6.91
CA THR A 92 4.82 -16.09 6.06
C THR A 92 4.10 -14.78 6.36
N CYS A 93 3.13 -14.45 5.53
CA CYS A 93 2.25 -13.29 5.74
C CYS A 93 1.04 -13.71 6.56
N ASP A 94 0.81 -13.08 7.73
CA ASP A 94 -0.41 -13.28 8.50
C ASP A 94 -1.57 -12.47 7.86
N THR A 95 -2.57 -13.17 7.36
CA THR A 95 -3.75 -12.61 6.72
C THR A 95 -5.01 -12.67 7.58
N SER A 96 -4.89 -13.12 8.82
CA SER A 96 -6.03 -13.35 9.74
C SER A 96 -6.90 -12.11 9.95
N ILE A 97 -6.28 -10.92 10.04
CA ILE A 97 -7.01 -9.66 10.21
C ILE A 97 -7.81 -9.35 8.94
N LEU A 98 -7.23 -9.50 7.75
CA LEU A 98 -7.92 -9.30 6.48
C LEU A 98 -9.10 -10.27 6.34
N GLU A 99 -8.89 -11.54 6.64
CA GLU A 99 -9.91 -12.58 6.57
C GLU A 99 -11.05 -12.33 7.58
N GLY A 100 -10.70 -11.90 8.79
CA GLY A 100 -11.69 -11.51 9.80
C GLY A 100 -12.57 -10.32 9.39
N VAL A 101 -11.98 -9.33 8.70
CA VAL A 101 -12.73 -8.20 8.14
C VAL A 101 -13.66 -8.67 7.02
N LEU A 102 -13.18 -9.51 6.09
CA LEU A 102 -13.98 -10.04 4.98
C LEU A 102 -15.16 -10.88 5.49
N ALA A 103 -14.97 -11.71 6.51
CA ALA A 103 -16.02 -12.49 7.13
C ALA A 103 -17.18 -11.63 7.66
N ASN A 104 -16.87 -10.44 8.19
CA ASN A 104 -17.89 -9.48 8.63
C ASN A 104 -18.53 -8.68 7.47
N LEU A 105 -17.95 -8.70 6.27
CA LEU A 105 -18.48 -8.07 5.07
C LEU A 105 -19.14 -9.06 4.10
N LYS A 106 -19.39 -10.30 4.52
CA LYS A 106 -19.92 -11.37 3.64
C LYS A 106 -21.22 -11.00 2.92
N ASP A 107 -22.08 -10.21 3.55
CA ASP A 107 -23.37 -9.80 3.00
C ASP A 107 -23.30 -8.43 2.28
N TYR A 108 -22.12 -7.82 2.23
CA TYR A 108 -21.91 -6.56 1.52
C TYR A 108 -21.80 -6.80 0.01
N THR A 109 -22.64 -6.10 -0.76
CA THR A 109 -22.74 -6.30 -2.22
C THR A 109 -21.96 -5.27 -3.04
N GLY A 110 -21.51 -4.18 -2.42
CA GLY A 110 -20.63 -3.20 -3.06
C GLY A 110 -19.20 -3.72 -3.25
N VAL A 111 -18.36 -2.94 -3.89
CA VAL A 111 -16.96 -3.32 -4.12
C VAL A 111 -16.13 -3.22 -2.84
N ILE A 112 -15.34 -4.24 -2.56
CA ILE A 112 -14.35 -4.28 -1.49
C ILE A 112 -12.96 -4.11 -2.12
N ILE A 113 -12.25 -3.06 -1.75
CA ILE A 113 -10.93 -2.71 -2.31
C ILE A 113 -9.85 -2.97 -1.27
N SER A 114 -9.18 -4.10 -1.37
CA SER A 114 -8.08 -4.42 -0.46
C SER A 114 -6.79 -3.71 -0.88
N LYS A 115 -6.17 -3.02 0.07
CA LYS A 115 -4.82 -2.43 0.01
C LYS A 115 -3.79 -3.25 0.79
N CYS A 116 -4.23 -4.34 1.43
CA CYS A 116 -3.37 -5.20 2.23
C CYS A 116 -2.42 -6.00 1.33
N THR A 117 -1.24 -6.30 1.82
CA THR A 117 -0.33 -7.21 1.11
C THR A 117 -0.61 -8.65 1.57
N ALA A 118 -0.88 -9.54 0.63
CA ALA A 118 -1.03 -10.99 0.87
C ALA A 118 -0.55 -11.77 -0.36
N PRO A 119 -0.13 -13.05 -0.19
CA PRO A 119 0.32 -13.90 -1.29
C PRO A 119 -0.77 -14.15 -2.36
N PRO A 120 -0.35 -14.45 -3.61
CA PRO A 120 -1.29 -14.66 -4.73
C PRO A 120 -2.31 -15.77 -4.51
N ASP A 121 -1.93 -16.87 -3.86
CA ASP A 121 -2.82 -18.01 -3.55
C ASP A 121 -3.90 -17.63 -2.53
N VAL A 122 -3.53 -16.84 -1.50
CA VAL A 122 -4.48 -16.31 -0.52
C VAL A 122 -5.51 -15.43 -1.23
N TYR A 123 -5.07 -14.47 -2.05
CA TYR A 123 -6.00 -13.62 -2.79
C TYR A 123 -6.87 -14.39 -3.79
N THR A 124 -6.33 -15.42 -4.42
CA THR A 124 -7.11 -16.30 -5.31
C THR A 124 -8.23 -17.02 -4.55
N ARG A 125 -7.91 -17.57 -3.39
CA ARG A 125 -8.89 -18.21 -2.50
C ARG A 125 -9.95 -17.22 -2.03
N LEU A 126 -9.53 -16.07 -1.53
CA LEU A 126 -10.45 -15.04 -1.03
C LEU A 126 -11.35 -14.48 -2.14
N ASN A 127 -10.83 -14.27 -3.36
CA ASN A 127 -11.65 -13.78 -4.47
C ASN A 127 -12.67 -14.81 -4.98
N ALA A 128 -12.42 -16.10 -4.80
CA ALA A 128 -13.39 -17.14 -5.08
C ALA A 128 -14.55 -17.13 -4.08
N GLU A 129 -14.28 -16.81 -2.82
CA GLU A 129 -15.26 -16.70 -1.75
C GLU A 129 -16.01 -15.34 -1.77
N TYR A 130 -15.28 -14.25 -2.08
CA TYR A 130 -15.79 -12.88 -2.15
C TYR A 130 -15.60 -12.31 -3.57
N PRO A 131 -16.52 -12.56 -4.52
CA PRO A 131 -16.36 -12.12 -5.92
C PRO A 131 -16.30 -10.60 -6.10
N ASN A 132 -16.81 -9.83 -5.11
CA ASN A 132 -16.74 -8.38 -5.05
C ASN A 132 -15.43 -7.84 -4.44
N LEU A 133 -14.53 -8.73 -4.01
CA LEU A 133 -13.19 -8.37 -3.56
C LEU A 133 -12.31 -8.00 -4.75
N VAL A 134 -11.70 -6.84 -4.68
CA VAL A 134 -10.67 -6.37 -5.61
C VAL A 134 -9.41 -6.07 -4.82
N HIS A 135 -8.26 -6.51 -5.30
CA HIS A 135 -6.96 -6.11 -4.77
C HIS A 135 -6.38 -4.99 -5.61
N ALA A 136 -6.17 -3.84 -4.98
CA ALA A 136 -5.50 -2.70 -5.59
C ALA A 136 -4.31 -2.28 -4.70
N PRO A 137 -3.13 -2.91 -4.87
CA PRO A 137 -1.96 -2.66 -4.04
C PRO A 137 -1.56 -1.19 -4.03
N GLU A 138 -0.85 -0.78 -2.98
CA GLU A 138 -0.27 0.54 -2.84
C GLU A 138 1.25 0.52 -3.05
N PHE A 139 1.83 1.67 -3.44
CA PHE A 139 3.26 1.85 -3.66
C PHE A 139 3.76 3.13 -2.96
N LEU A 140 3.26 3.37 -1.75
CA LEU A 140 3.46 4.60 -1.01
C LEU A 140 4.75 4.53 -0.18
N THR A 141 5.39 5.67 -0.01
CA THR A 141 6.46 5.86 0.97
C THR A 141 5.81 6.38 2.26
N ALA A 142 6.02 5.72 3.40
CA ALA A 142 5.35 6.08 4.65
C ALA A 142 5.47 7.57 5.02
N ALA A 143 6.63 8.19 4.80
CA ALA A 143 6.87 9.60 5.09
C ALA A 143 6.10 10.58 4.17
N ARG A 144 5.57 10.13 3.04
CA ARG A 144 4.91 10.95 2.01
C ARG A 144 3.60 10.33 1.53
N ALA A 145 2.99 9.46 2.32
CA ALA A 145 1.91 8.59 1.89
C ALA A 145 0.74 9.34 1.19
N SER A 146 0.22 10.41 1.79
CA SER A 146 -0.89 11.20 1.20
C SER A 146 -0.47 11.85 -0.13
N LYS A 147 0.76 12.38 -0.22
CA LYS A 147 1.27 12.94 -1.47
C LYS A 147 1.49 11.86 -2.54
N ASP A 148 2.13 10.75 -2.17
CA ASP A 148 2.40 9.65 -3.09
C ASP A 148 1.09 9.01 -3.58
N TYR A 149 0.03 8.99 -2.75
CA TYR A 149 -1.30 8.53 -3.16
C TYR A 149 -1.95 9.49 -4.15
N ALA A 150 -1.99 10.80 -3.83
CA ALA A 150 -2.59 11.81 -4.71
C ALA A 150 -1.88 11.92 -6.07
N ASP A 151 -0.54 11.86 -6.06
CA ASP A 151 0.31 11.96 -7.26
C ASP A 151 0.46 10.63 -8.02
N GLY A 152 -0.16 9.55 -7.52
CA GLY A 152 -0.06 8.20 -8.11
C GLY A 152 -0.48 8.19 -9.59
N LYS A 153 0.45 7.73 -10.46
CA LYS A 153 0.25 7.75 -11.91
C LYS A 153 -0.28 6.44 -12.47
N PHE A 154 -0.25 5.37 -11.70
CA PHE A 154 -0.70 4.05 -12.11
C PHE A 154 -1.39 3.31 -10.98
N ALA A 155 -2.27 2.37 -11.33
CA ALA A 155 -2.86 1.41 -10.43
C ALA A 155 -2.97 0.04 -11.08
N PHE A 156 -2.79 -1.01 -10.28
CA PHE A 156 -3.17 -2.37 -10.63
C PHE A 156 -4.48 -2.67 -9.91
N ILE A 157 -5.45 -3.21 -10.62
CA ILE A 157 -6.79 -3.51 -10.10
C ILE A 157 -7.11 -4.97 -10.44
N GLY A 158 -6.80 -5.84 -9.49
CA GLY A 158 -6.97 -7.28 -9.62
C GLY A 158 -8.33 -7.75 -9.10
N GLY A 159 -9.02 -8.56 -9.89
CA GLY A 159 -10.29 -9.16 -9.49
C GLY A 159 -10.81 -10.10 -10.56
N SER A 160 -11.85 -10.90 -10.23
CA SER A 160 -12.46 -11.86 -11.16
C SER A 160 -13.64 -11.28 -11.95
N VAL A 161 -14.26 -10.21 -11.46
CA VAL A 161 -15.46 -9.61 -12.04
C VAL A 161 -15.20 -8.19 -12.50
N GLY A 162 -15.18 -7.97 -13.81
CA GLY A 162 -14.83 -6.68 -14.41
C GLY A 162 -15.71 -5.50 -13.99
N ALA A 163 -16.97 -5.74 -13.55
CA ALA A 163 -17.83 -4.69 -13.01
C ALA A 163 -17.24 -4.12 -11.70
N TYR A 164 -16.78 -4.98 -10.79
CA TYR A 164 -16.16 -4.55 -9.53
C TYR A 164 -14.81 -3.89 -9.75
N GLN A 165 -14.03 -4.35 -10.74
CA GLN A 165 -12.77 -3.67 -11.10
C GLN A 165 -13.00 -2.25 -11.60
N ARG A 166 -14.00 -2.04 -12.46
CA ARG A 166 -14.36 -0.69 -12.96
C ARG A 166 -14.87 0.22 -11.84
N GLU A 167 -15.67 -0.33 -10.93
CA GLU A 167 -16.16 0.42 -9.79
C GLU A 167 -15.02 0.77 -8.81
N ALA A 168 -14.10 -0.17 -8.56
CA ALA A 168 -12.89 0.11 -7.80
C ALA A 168 -12.04 1.22 -8.43
N GLU A 169 -11.85 1.20 -9.76
CA GLU A 169 -11.15 2.27 -10.49
C GLU A 169 -11.84 3.62 -10.28
N ARG A 170 -13.16 3.67 -10.45
CA ARG A 170 -13.93 4.90 -10.25
C ARG A 170 -13.71 5.47 -8.84
N ILE A 171 -13.79 4.62 -7.81
CA ILE A 171 -13.61 5.04 -6.42
C ILE A 171 -12.16 5.46 -6.14
N ILE A 172 -11.17 4.72 -6.65
CA ILE A 172 -9.75 5.08 -6.50
C ILE A 172 -9.47 6.46 -7.11
N ARG A 173 -10.07 6.79 -8.24
CA ARG A 173 -9.92 8.09 -8.90
C ARG A 173 -10.50 9.26 -8.10
N LEU A 174 -11.37 9.03 -7.11
CA LEU A 174 -11.83 10.10 -6.20
C LEU A 174 -10.69 10.68 -5.36
N GLY A 175 -9.66 9.87 -5.05
CA GLY A 175 -8.48 10.30 -4.31
C GLY A 175 -7.22 10.43 -5.17
N GLN A 176 -7.05 9.58 -6.19
CA GLN A 176 -5.92 9.61 -7.13
C GLN A 176 -6.27 10.33 -8.43
N GLN A 177 -6.36 11.66 -8.36
CA GLN A 177 -6.79 12.48 -9.51
C GLN A 177 -5.78 12.53 -10.66
N GLN A 178 -4.52 12.15 -10.40
CA GLN A 178 -3.42 12.12 -11.37
C GLN A 178 -3.23 10.75 -12.05
N LEU A 179 -4.16 9.81 -11.83
CA LEU A 179 -4.05 8.44 -12.32
C LEU A 179 -4.12 8.38 -13.86
N GLU A 180 -3.01 8.02 -14.50
CA GLU A 180 -2.85 8.00 -15.96
C GLU A 180 -3.03 6.58 -16.53
N LYS A 181 -2.50 5.55 -15.83
CA LYS A 181 -2.49 4.16 -16.31
C LYS A 181 -3.18 3.25 -15.30
N VAL A 182 -4.16 2.51 -15.74
CA VAL A 182 -4.83 1.48 -14.94
C VAL A 182 -4.71 0.14 -15.66
N TYR A 183 -4.28 -0.87 -14.92
CA TYR A 183 -4.18 -2.24 -15.40
C TYR A 183 -5.21 -3.09 -14.67
N HIS A 184 -6.27 -3.50 -15.39
CA HIS A 184 -7.19 -4.51 -14.91
C HIS A 184 -6.58 -5.89 -15.16
N CYS A 185 -6.45 -6.68 -14.11
CA CYS A 185 -5.76 -7.97 -14.14
C CYS A 185 -6.45 -8.97 -13.20
N THR A 186 -5.95 -10.19 -13.13
CA THR A 186 -6.38 -11.14 -12.10
C THR A 186 -5.90 -10.68 -10.74
N ILE A 187 -6.58 -11.11 -9.68
CA ILE A 187 -6.21 -10.73 -8.32
C ILE A 187 -4.81 -11.27 -7.93
N ALA A 188 -4.45 -12.44 -8.46
CA ALA A 188 -3.13 -13.04 -8.28
C ALA A 188 -2.02 -12.22 -8.96
N GLU A 189 -2.27 -11.71 -10.18
CA GLU A 189 -1.31 -10.84 -10.89
C GLU A 189 -1.09 -9.53 -10.14
N ALA A 190 -2.14 -8.91 -9.61
CA ALA A 190 -2.01 -7.71 -8.78
C ALA A 190 -1.19 -7.98 -7.52
N ALA A 191 -1.45 -9.09 -6.83
CA ALA A 191 -0.73 -9.49 -5.63
C ALA A 191 0.75 -9.76 -5.93
N LEU A 192 1.06 -10.54 -6.96
CA LEU A 192 2.44 -10.84 -7.33
C LEU A 192 3.18 -9.58 -7.80
N SER A 193 2.52 -8.66 -8.49
CA SER A 193 3.12 -7.40 -8.94
C SER A 193 3.56 -6.52 -7.76
N LYS A 194 2.81 -6.49 -6.66
CA LYS A 194 3.23 -5.80 -5.42
C LYS A 194 4.52 -6.38 -4.87
N TYR A 195 4.59 -7.70 -4.71
CA TYR A 195 5.79 -8.38 -4.26
C TYR A 195 6.98 -8.18 -5.22
N ALA A 196 6.72 -8.26 -6.53
CA ALA A 196 7.77 -8.08 -7.54
C ALA A 196 8.42 -6.70 -7.46
N ILE A 197 7.61 -5.62 -7.35
CA ILE A 197 8.13 -4.26 -7.25
C ILE A 197 8.94 -4.09 -5.95
N ASN A 198 8.40 -4.52 -4.80
CA ASN A 198 9.10 -4.37 -3.53
C ASN A 198 10.39 -5.20 -3.49
N SER A 199 10.38 -6.42 -4.06
CA SER A 199 11.56 -7.29 -4.14
C SER A 199 12.64 -6.70 -5.04
N PHE A 200 12.24 -6.13 -6.18
CA PHE A 200 13.19 -5.47 -7.07
C PHE A 200 13.84 -4.26 -6.38
N MET A 201 13.04 -3.46 -5.65
CA MET A 201 13.57 -2.31 -4.91
C MET A 201 14.53 -2.74 -3.78
N ALA A 202 14.20 -3.80 -3.03
CA ALA A 202 15.06 -4.35 -1.99
C ALA A 202 16.39 -4.88 -2.55
N THR A 203 16.32 -5.63 -3.66
CA THR A 203 17.50 -6.14 -4.37
C THR A 203 18.37 -4.97 -4.87
N LYS A 204 17.75 -3.94 -5.41
CA LYS A 204 18.46 -2.72 -5.85
C LYS A 204 19.17 -2.03 -4.68
N VAL A 205 18.53 -1.86 -3.53
CA VAL A 205 19.18 -1.29 -2.33
C VAL A 205 20.40 -2.12 -1.95
N THR A 206 20.28 -3.45 -1.94
CA THR A 206 21.41 -4.33 -1.61
C THR A 206 22.56 -4.16 -2.59
N PHE A 207 22.28 -4.16 -3.91
CA PHE A 207 23.28 -3.92 -4.95
C PHE A 207 23.97 -2.56 -4.79
N MET A 208 23.21 -1.48 -4.50
CA MET A 208 23.79 -0.15 -4.30
C MET A 208 24.70 -0.09 -3.07
N ASN A 209 24.39 -0.83 -2.02
CA ASN A 209 25.28 -0.96 -0.85
C ASN A 209 26.57 -1.72 -1.17
N GLU A 210 26.52 -2.74 -2.03
CA GLU A 210 27.74 -3.43 -2.49
C GLU A 210 28.59 -2.50 -3.38
N LEU A 211 27.95 -1.75 -4.28
CA LEU A 211 28.64 -0.75 -5.10
C LEU A 211 29.26 0.36 -4.25
N TYR A 212 28.58 0.79 -3.18
CA TYR A 212 29.13 1.71 -2.19
C TYR A 212 30.42 1.16 -1.56
N ALA A 213 30.41 -0.11 -1.14
CA ALA A 213 31.59 -0.73 -0.56
C ALA A 213 32.77 -0.80 -1.56
N VAL A 214 32.49 -1.10 -2.83
CA VAL A 214 33.50 -1.08 -3.91
C VAL A 214 34.07 0.32 -4.09
N ALA A 215 33.21 1.34 -4.14
CA ALA A 215 33.64 2.74 -4.29
C ALA A 215 34.53 3.18 -3.13
N GLN A 216 34.15 2.86 -1.88
CA GLN A 216 34.97 3.13 -0.69
C GLN A 216 36.35 2.45 -0.78
N ALA A 217 36.41 1.17 -1.13
CA ALA A 217 37.66 0.44 -1.26
C ALA A 217 38.59 1.00 -2.37
N ALA A 218 37.99 1.56 -3.43
CA ALA A 218 38.71 2.15 -4.54
C ALA A 218 39.05 3.66 -4.34
N GLY A 219 38.62 4.26 -3.24
CA GLY A 219 38.79 5.71 -3.02
C GLY A 219 37.94 6.59 -3.96
N ILE A 220 36.81 6.07 -4.43
CA ILE A 220 35.90 6.73 -5.36
C ILE A 220 34.68 7.26 -4.60
N ASP A 221 34.22 8.48 -4.92
CA ASP A 221 32.99 9.02 -4.35
C ASP A 221 31.76 8.32 -4.93
N TYR A 222 31.11 7.54 -4.07
CA TYR A 222 29.86 6.83 -4.41
C TYR A 222 28.74 7.77 -4.86
N ASN A 223 28.62 8.97 -4.26
CA ASN A 223 27.54 9.90 -4.61
C ASN A 223 27.66 10.35 -6.08
N ASN A 224 28.88 10.53 -6.57
CA ASN A 224 29.11 10.83 -7.97
C ASN A 224 28.70 9.65 -8.87
N ILE A 225 29.04 8.42 -8.49
CA ILE A 225 28.60 7.21 -9.24
C ILE A 225 27.09 7.13 -9.25
N ALA A 226 26.43 7.21 -8.09
CA ALA A 226 24.98 7.18 -7.99
C ALA A 226 24.32 8.30 -8.80
N HIS A 227 24.92 9.50 -8.85
CA HIS A 227 24.43 10.61 -9.67
C HIS A 227 24.57 10.33 -11.17
N MET A 228 25.66 9.74 -11.62
CA MET A 228 25.87 9.40 -13.03
C MET A 228 24.95 8.31 -13.52
N ILE A 229 24.84 7.20 -12.79
CA ILE A 229 24.06 6.04 -13.26
C ILE A 229 22.53 6.28 -13.26
N LYS A 230 22.01 7.17 -12.42
CA LYS A 230 20.57 7.52 -12.43
C LYS A 230 20.11 8.26 -13.69
N VAL A 231 21.05 8.78 -14.50
CA VAL A 231 20.73 9.41 -15.78
C VAL A 231 20.18 8.38 -16.78
N ASP A 232 20.58 7.11 -16.66
CA ASP A 232 20.01 6.04 -17.46
C ASP A 232 18.59 5.70 -16.96
N PRO A 233 17.53 5.95 -17.77
CA PRO A 233 16.15 5.72 -17.37
C PRO A 233 15.84 4.25 -17.04
N ARG A 234 16.63 3.32 -17.54
CA ARG A 234 16.52 1.88 -17.22
C ARG A 234 16.88 1.57 -15.79
N ILE A 235 17.74 2.37 -15.17
CA ILE A 235 18.14 2.24 -13.75
C ILE A 235 17.08 2.90 -12.84
N GLY A 236 16.55 4.05 -13.22
CA GLY A 236 15.67 4.88 -12.40
C GLY A 236 16.40 5.52 -11.21
N ASN A 237 15.76 6.47 -10.54
CA ASN A 237 16.39 7.35 -9.55
C ASN A 237 16.08 7.02 -8.09
N SER A 238 15.23 6.04 -7.81
CA SER A 238 14.84 5.66 -6.45
C SER A 238 15.74 4.57 -5.86
N HIS A 239 15.77 4.43 -4.53
CA HIS A 239 16.43 3.33 -3.81
C HIS A 239 17.94 3.21 -4.08
N MET A 240 18.63 4.34 -4.21
CA MET A 240 20.08 4.41 -4.51
C MET A 240 20.88 5.10 -3.41
N GLN A 241 20.22 5.67 -2.41
CA GLN A 241 20.87 6.36 -1.31
C GLN A 241 21.57 5.35 -0.39
N VAL A 242 22.85 5.58 -0.08
CA VAL A 242 23.66 4.82 0.88
C VAL A 242 24.50 5.79 1.72
N PRO A 243 24.36 5.80 3.08
CA PRO A 243 23.35 5.06 3.87
C PRO A 243 21.92 5.42 3.49
N GLY A 244 20.98 4.52 3.83
CA GLY A 244 19.55 4.73 3.57
C GLY A 244 18.95 5.93 4.31
N PRO A 245 17.67 6.24 4.10
CA PRO A 245 16.99 7.37 4.76
C PRO A 245 16.94 7.24 6.29
N ASP A 246 17.08 6.04 6.82
CA ASP A 246 17.15 5.72 8.25
C ASP A 246 18.58 5.81 8.82
N GLY A 247 19.55 6.25 8.02
CA GLY A 247 20.95 6.36 8.39
C GLY A 247 21.73 5.04 8.40
N ASN A 248 21.11 3.92 8.05
CA ASN A 248 21.72 2.60 8.09
C ASN A 248 22.05 2.05 6.69
N LEU A 249 22.94 1.05 6.64
CA LEU A 249 23.19 0.29 5.43
C LEU A 249 22.06 -0.72 5.18
N GLY A 250 21.85 -1.07 3.91
CA GLY A 250 20.80 -2.01 3.51
C GLY A 250 19.40 -1.43 3.54
N PHE A 251 18.42 -2.30 3.30
CA PHE A 251 16.99 -1.94 3.37
C PHE A 251 16.40 -2.28 4.72
N GLY A 252 15.49 -1.41 5.20
CA GLY A 252 14.76 -1.57 6.45
C GLY A 252 13.29 -1.14 6.30
N GLY A 253 12.71 -0.67 7.40
CA GLY A 253 11.30 -0.32 7.49
C GLY A 253 10.39 -1.54 7.61
N HIS A 254 9.08 -1.33 7.57
CA HIS A 254 8.11 -2.41 7.79
C HIS A 254 7.81 -3.23 6.53
N CYS A 255 7.84 -2.61 5.34
CA CYS A 255 7.35 -3.24 4.11
C CYS A 255 8.37 -4.18 3.46
N LEU A 256 9.60 -3.68 3.18
CA LEU A 256 10.55 -4.45 2.40
C LEU A 256 10.95 -5.77 3.07
N PRO A 257 11.39 -5.82 4.35
CA PRO A 257 11.79 -7.08 4.97
C PRO A 257 10.64 -8.11 5.01
N LYS A 258 9.45 -7.68 5.39
CA LYS A 258 8.25 -8.51 5.46
C LYS A 258 7.87 -9.09 4.10
N ASP A 259 7.83 -8.26 3.07
CA ASP A 259 7.39 -8.67 1.74
C ASP A 259 8.41 -9.62 1.08
N MET A 260 9.73 -9.41 1.34
CA MET A 260 10.77 -10.33 0.86
C MET A 260 10.62 -11.72 1.48
N SER A 261 10.42 -11.77 2.80
CA SER A 261 10.21 -13.04 3.51
C SER A 261 8.97 -13.77 2.99
N ALA A 262 7.84 -13.07 2.87
CA ALA A 262 6.60 -13.66 2.39
C ALA A 262 6.72 -14.17 0.94
N LEU A 263 7.39 -13.42 0.04
CA LEU A 263 7.59 -13.87 -1.34
C LEU A 263 8.51 -15.08 -1.42
N LEU A 264 9.60 -15.12 -0.64
CA LEU A 264 10.49 -16.30 -0.61
C LEU A 264 9.75 -17.54 -0.12
N LYS A 265 8.92 -17.40 0.93
CA LYS A 265 8.11 -18.50 1.45
C LYS A 265 7.03 -18.95 0.47
N TYR A 266 6.35 -18.02 -0.18
CA TYR A 266 5.40 -18.35 -1.23
C TYR A 266 6.06 -19.09 -2.40
N ALA A 267 7.20 -18.60 -2.89
CA ALA A 267 7.95 -19.24 -3.97
C ALA A 267 8.41 -20.67 -3.59
N GLU A 268 8.93 -20.85 -2.38
CA GLU A 268 9.29 -22.16 -1.84
C GLU A 268 8.10 -23.12 -1.85
N GLY A 269 6.92 -22.66 -1.37
CA GLY A 269 5.70 -23.44 -1.30
C GLY A 269 5.17 -23.93 -2.65
N ILE A 270 5.44 -23.19 -3.73
CA ILE A 270 5.07 -23.57 -5.11
C ILE A 270 6.21 -24.21 -5.91
N GLY A 271 7.36 -24.51 -5.27
CA GLY A 271 8.52 -25.14 -5.91
C GLY A 271 9.35 -24.19 -6.80
N ALA A 272 9.17 -22.88 -6.71
CA ALA A 272 9.95 -21.90 -7.43
C ALA A 272 11.17 -21.45 -6.62
N GLN A 273 12.29 -21.15 -7.30
CA GLN A 273 13.51 -20.68 -6.67
C GLN A 273 13.73 -19.20 -6.97
N MET A 274 13.99 -18.42 -5.91
CA MET A 274 14.32 -16.99 -6.01
C MET A 274 15.72 -16.70 -5.44
N ASN A 275 16.73 -17.36 -5.99
CA ASN A 275 18.11 -17.32 -5.49
C ASN A 275 18.71 -15.90 -5.42
N VAL A 276 18.39 -15.02 -6.37
CA VAL A 276 18.86 -13.63 -6.35
C VAL A 276 18.26 -12.86 -5.18
N LEU A 277 16.95 -13.04 -4.93
CA LEU A 277 16.27 -12.40 -3.81
C LEU A 277 16.77 -12.94 -2.46
N ASP A 278 16.95 -14.25 -2.36
CA ASP A 278 17.51 -14.90 -1.15
C ASP A 278 18.91 -14.38 -0.84
N ALA A 279 19.79 -14.27 -1.86
CA ALA A 279 21.12 -13.68 -1.69
C ALA A 279 21.05 -12.22 -1.23
N ALA A 280 20.12 -11.42 -1.78
CA ALA A 280 19.93 -10.03 -1.38
C ALA A 280 19.47 -9.92 0.09
N VAL A 281 18.54 -10.78 0.52
CA VAL A 281 18.05 -10.80 1.91
C VAL A 281 19.18 -11.21 2.87
N LYS A 282 19.95 -12.25 2.57
CA LYS A 282 21.10 -12.67 3.37
C LYS A 282 22.14 -11.55 3.48
N LYS A 283 22.46 -10.90 2.38
CA LYS A 283 23.37 -9.75 2.39
C LYS A 283 22.82 -8.59 3.21
N ASN A 284 21.54 -8.31 3.11
CA ASN A 284 20.88 -7.26 3.88
C ASN A 284 20.99 -7.48 5.39
N THR A 285 20.86 -8.72 5.84
CA THR A 285 21.05 -9.08 7.27
C THR A 285 22.44 -8.67 7.75
N ILE A 286 23.48 -8.92 6.95
CA ILE A 286 24.85 -8.50 7.27
C ILE A 286 24.99 -6.98 7.28
N LEU A 287 24.43 -6.31 6.27
CA LEU A 287 24.49 -4.84 6.16
C LEU A 287 23.82 -4.15 7.35
N ARG A 288 22.66 -4.64 7.79
CA ARG A 288 21.93 -4.07 8.94
C ARG A 288 22.62 -4.24 10.29
N LEU A 289 23.59 -5.15 10.38
CA LEU A 289 24.45 -5.33 11.56
C LEU A 289 25.74 -4.51 11.48
N THR A 290 26.02 -3.86 10.34
CA THR A 290 27.24 -3.08 10.11
C THR A 290 26.96 -1.60 10.30
N GLU A 291 27.73 -0.93 11.15
CA GLU A 291 27.65 0.53 11.28
C GLU A 291 28.12 1.21 9.99
N PRO A 292 27.43 2.26 9.50
CA PRO A 292 27.93 3.06 8.38
C PRO A 292 29.20 3.79 8.81
N LYS A 293 30.23 3.73 7.96
CA LYS A 293 31.50 4.43 8.17
C LYS A 293 31.44 5.87 7.67
#